data_3177a000f0f5e6b648d5ca1df169b36a
#
_entry.id   3177a000f0f5e6b648d5ca1df169b36a
#
_cell.length_a   1.000
_cell.length_b   1.000
_cell.length_c   1.000
_cell.angle_alpha   90.00
_cell.angle_beta   90.00
_cell.angle_gamma   90.00
#
_symmetry.space_group_name_H-M   'P 1'
#
loop_
_entity.id
_entity.type
_entity.pdbx_description
1 polymer ?
#
loop_
_entity_poly.entity_id
_entity_poly.type
_entity_poly.pdbx_seq_one_letter_code
_entity_poly.pdbx_strand_id
1 'polypeptide(L)'
;MDKKLHDQGLENRKEVLGADYVERSMSQVDDFNRELQEVLNEYCWGKIWSGKGLDRKQRSILNLGMLAALGRSHEFKLHFRGALNNGVSIEELKDVLLQITGYCGFPAGVEL
;
A
#
# COMPACT_ATOMS: atom_id res chain seq x y z
N MET A 1 -8.52 13.92 -16.05
CA MET A 1 -7.42 13.40 -15.21
C MET A 1 -6.28 14.42 -15.15
N ASP A 2 -5.73 14.62 -13.99
CA ASP A 2 -4.51 15.41 -13.82
C ASP A 2 -3.31 14.52 -14.14
N LYS A 3 -2.74 14.66 -15.32
CA LYS A 3 -1.65 13.80 -15.80
C LYS A 3 -0.39 13.91 -14.92
N LYS A 4 -0.06 15.10 -14.47
CA LYS A 4 1.12 15.33 -13.61
C LYS A 4 0.97 14.60 -12.28
N LEU A 5 -0.19 14.69 -11.68
CA LEU A 5 -0.49 14.01 -10.42
C LEU A 5 -0.53 12.49 -10.62
N HIS A 6 -1.10 12.04 -11.72
CA HIS A 6 -1.12 10.61 -12.09
C HIS A 6 0.31 10.06 -12.22
N ASP A 7 1.17 10.77 -12.92
CA ASP A 7 2.55 10.31 -13.15
C ASP A 7 3.36 10.31 -11.85
N GLN A 8 3.14 11.30 -10.99
CA GLN A 8 3.73 11.32 -9.65
C GLN A 8 3.22 10.14 -8.82
N GLY A 9 1.96 9.83 -8.93
CA GLY A 9 1.35 8.69 -8.25
C GLY A 9 1.95 7.37 -8.71
N LEU A 10 2.12 7.20 -10.02
CA LEU A 10 2.73 6.00 -10.56
C LEU A 10 4.17 5.83 -10.04
N GLU A 11 4.91 6.92 -9.93
CA GLU A 11 6.27 6.92 -9.38
C GLU A 11 6.25 6.53 -7.89
N ASN A 12 5.37 7.14 -7.10
CA ASN A 12 5.21 6.80 -5.68
C ASN A 12 4.88 5.31 -5.51
N ARG A 13 3.95 4.81 -6.32
CA ARG A 13 3.52 3.41 -6.29
C ARG A 13 4.69 2.46 -6.54
N LYS A 14 5.52 2.78 -7.53
CA LYS A 14 6.72 1.99 -7.85
C LYS A 14 7.73 2.01 -6.71
N GLU A 15 7.94 3.16 -6.09
CA GLU A 15 8.87 3.27 -4.98
C GLU A 15 8.43 2.48 -3.76
N VAL A 16 7.12 2.43 -3.50
CA VAL A 16 6.58 1.71 -2.34
C VAL A 16 6.45 0.21 -2.61
N LEU A 17 5.83 -0.17 -3.73
CA LEU A 17 5.51 -1.58 -4.02
C LEU A 17 6.54 -2.30 -4.89
N GLY A 18 7.49 -1.56 -5.44
CA GLY A 18 8.48 -2.10 -6.36
C GLY A 18 8.07 -1.91 -7.82
N ALA A 19 9.04 -1.50 -8.65
CA ALA A 19 8.79 -1.20 -10.07
C ALA A 19 8.30 -2.43 -10.84
N ASP A 20 8.88 -3.61 -10.60
CA ASP A 20 8.52 -4.83 -11.32
C ASP A 20 7.06 -5.21 -11.09
N TYR A 21 6.60 -5.16 -9.84
CA TYR A 21 5.21 -5.45 -9.52
C TYR A 21 4.26 -4.46 -10.21
N VAL A 22 4.57 -3.16 -10.12
CA VAL A 22 3.71 -2.12 -10.68
C VAL A 22 3.68 -2.22 -12.21
N GLU A 23 4.81 -2.48 -12.85
CA GLU A 23 4.86 -2.66 -14.31
C GLU A 23 4.04 -3.86 -14.76
N ARG A 24 4.12 -4.99 -14.05
CA ARG A 24 3.27 -6.15 -14.34
C ARG A 24 1.79 -5.82 -14.17
N SER A 25 1.44 -5.12 -13.10
CA SER A 25 0.06 -4.71 -12.84
C SER A 25 -0.45 -3.80 -13.94
N MET A 26 0.34 -2.80 -14.34
CA MET A 26 -0.05 -1.85 -15.39
C MET A 26 -0.12 -2.50 -16.77
N SER A 27 0.69 -3.54 -17.02
CA SER A 27 0.64 -4.27 -18.29
C SER A 27 -0.66 -5.04 -18.49
N GLN A 28 -1.42 -5.28 -17.44
CA GLN A 28 -2.70 -5.98 -17.48
C GLN A 28 -3.90 -5.03 -17.56
N VAL A 29 -3.65 -3.73 -17.69
CA VAL A 29 -4.71 -2.74 -17.84
C VAL A 29 -5.36 -2.90 -19.22
N ASP A 30 -6.70 -2.94 -19.23
CA ASP A 30 -7.53 -3.04 -20.43
C ASP A 30 -8.62 -1.97 -20.38
N ASP A 31 -9.51 -1.98 -21.37
CA ASP A 31 -10.58 -0.97 -21.44
C ASP A 31 -11.54 -1.04 -20.25
N PHE A 32 -11.69 -2.21 -19.64
CA PHE A 32 -12.59 -2.38 -18.50
C PHE A 32 -12.05 -1.73 -17.23
N ASN A 33 -10.76 -1.88 -16.94
CA ASN A 33 -10.17 -1.44 -15.67
C ASN A 33 -9.30 -0.18 -15.77
N ARG A 34 -9.14 0.39 -16.98
CA ARG A 34 -8.24 1.54 -17.19
C ARG A 34 -8.60 2.73 -16.32
N GLU A 35 -9.86 3.11 -16.30
CA GLU A 35 -10.31 4.27 -15.54
C GLU A 35 -10.06 4.09 -14.04
N LEU A 36 -10.32 2.88 -13.53
CA LEU A 36 -10.04 2.56 -12.13
C LEU A 36 -8.55 2.70 -11.81
N GLN A 37 -7.68 2.19 -12.67
CA GLN A 37 -6.24 2.30 -12.46
C GLN A 37 -5.75 3.74 -12.57
N GLU A 38 -6.33 4.54 -13.44
CA GLU A 38 -6.00 5.96 -13.55
C GLU A 38 -6.38 6.73 -12.29
N VAL A 39 -7.58 6.49 -11.75
CA VAL A 39 -8.03 7.11 -10.49
C VAL A 39 -7.15 6.63 -9.33
N LEU A 40 -6.82 5.36 -9.29
CA LEU A 40 -5.94 4.80 -8.26
C LEU A 40 -4.57 5.49 -8.28
N ASN A 41 -3.95 5.62 -9.45
CA ASN A 41 -2.64 6.25 -9.57
C ASN A 41 -2.70 7.74 -9.26
N GLU A 42 -3.74 8.44 -9.73
CA GLU A 42 -3.87 9.88 -9.53
C GLU A 42 -4.21 10.23 -8.09
N TYR A 43 -5.26 9.62 -7.55
CA TYR A 43 -5.78 10.02 -6.24
C TYR A 43 -5.06 9.30 -5.10
N CYS A 44 -5.06 7.98 -5.11
CA CYS A 44 -4.48 7.21 -4.00
C CYS A 44 -2.96 7.42 -3.95
N TRP A 45 -2.29 7.05 -5.03
CA TRP A 45 -0.83 7.12 -5.05
C TRP A 45 -0.29 8.52 -5.29
N GLY A 46 -1.02 9.32 -6.06
CA GLY A 46 -0.60 10.70 -6.35
C GLY A 46 -0.90 11.62 -5.19
N LYS A 47 -2.18 11.83 -4.90
CA LYS A 47 -2.58 12.81 -3.89
C LYS A 47 -2.32 12.33 -2.47
N ILE A 48 -2.77 11.11 -2.13
CA ILE A 48 -2.70 10.63 -0.75
C ILE A 48 -1.26 10.34 -0.34
N TRP A 49 -0.54 9.57 -1.14
CA TRP A 49 0.83 9.19 -0.81
C TRP A 49 1.84 10.33 -0.90
N SER A 50 1.48 11.44 -1.54
CA SER A 50 2.28 12.66 -1.55
C SER A 50 1.95 13.61 -0.40
N GLY A 51 1.00 13.26 0.44
CA GLY A 51 0.63 14.08 1.60
C GLY A 51 1.80 14.25 2.57
N LYS A 52 1.88 15.42 3.20
CA LYS A 52 3.01 15.77 4.06
C LYS A 52 2.78 15.51 5.54
N GLY A 53 1.55 15.20 5.92
CA GLY A 53 1.20 14.98 7.34
C GLY A 53 1.75 13.69 7.91
N LEU A 54 1.85 12.66 7.10
CA LEU A 54 2.43 11.38 7.46
C LEU A 54 3.56 11.05 6.49
N ASP A 55 4.66 10.52 7.00
CA ASP A 55 5.72 10.01 6.12
C ASP A 55 5.34 8.63 5.56
N ARG A 56 6.16 8.09 4.67
CA ARG A 56 5.87 6.80 4.02
C ARG A 56 5.89 5.64 4.99
N LYS A 57 6.75 5.68 5.98
CA LYS A 57 6.84 4.66 7.02
C LYS A 57 5.56 4.59 7.83
N GLN A 58 5.06 5.75 8.25
CA GLN A 58 3.80 5.86 9.00
C GLN A 58 2.61 5.41 8.16
N ARG A 59 2.57 5.79 6.87
CA ARG A 59 1.50 5.35 5.96
C ARG A 59 1.48 3.85 5.79
N SER A 60 2.64 3.23 5.65
CA SER A 60 2.73 1.78 5.54
C SER A 60 2.19 1.07 6.77
N ILE A 61 2.57 1.53 7.96
CA ILE A 61 2.09 0.94 9.22
C ILE A 61 0.57 1.09 9.34
N LEU A 62 0.05 2.27 9.04
CA LEU A 62 -1.39 2.54 9.07
C LEU A 62 -2.14 1.62 8.10
N ASN A 63 -1.62 1.47 6.87
CA ASN A 63 -2.23 0.59 5.87
C ASN A 63 -2.26 -0.87 6.33
N LEU A 64 -1.21 -1.35 6.95
CA LEU A 64 -1.19 -2.74 7.45
C LEU A 64 -2.32 -2.99 8.44
N GLY A 65 -2.55 -2.06 9.36
CA GLY A 65 -3.66 -2.16 10.31
C GLY A 65 -5.02 -2.15 9.64
N MET A 66 -5.24 -1.25 8.70
CA MET A 66 -6.51 -1.15 7.98
C MET A 66 -6.77 -2.39 7.12
N LEU A 67 -5.78 -2.86 6.38
CA LEU A 67 -5.92 -4.01 5.49
C LEU A 67 -6.16 -5.30 6.29
N ALA A 68 -5.50 -5.44 7.44
CA ALA A 68 -5.75 -6.56 8.34
C ALA A 68 -7.18 -6.56 8.86
N ALA A 69 -7.65 -5.40 9.33
CA ALA A 69 -9.01 -5.26 9.85
C ALA A 69 -10.08 -5.54 8.79
N LEU A 70 -9.81 -5.16 7.53
CA LEU A 70 -10.71 -5.39 6.40
C LEU A 70 -10.60 -6.81 5.81
N GLY A 71 -9.66 -7.62 6.26
CA GLY A 71 -9.45 -8.97 5.74
C GLY A 71 -8.87 -9.01 4.33
N ARG A 72 -8.09 -8.00 3.94
CA ARG A 72 -7.47 -7.89 2.62
C ARG A 72 -6.06 -8.50 2.62
N SER A 73 -5.97 -9.80 2.68
CA SER A 73 -4.69 -10.49 2.85
C SER A 73 -3.72 -10.31 1.67
N HIS A 74 -4.22 -10.27 0.44
CA HIS A 74 -3.38 -10.00 -0.74
C HIS A 74 -2.75 -8.61 -0.66
N GLU A 75 -3.56 -7.59 -0.40
CA GLU A 75 -3.09 -6.21 -0.27
C GLU A 75 -2.19 -6.04 0.96
N PHE A 76 -2.48 -6.76 2.04
CA PHE A 76 -1.64 -6.76 3.22
C PHE A 76 -0.21 -7.23 2.90
N LYS A 77 -0.07 -8.31 2.14
CA LYS A 77 1.24 -8.83 1.74
C LYS A 77 2.02 -7.83 0.89
N LEU A 78 1.33 -7.16 -0.04
CA LEU A 78 1.94 -6.11 -0.86
C LEU A 78 2.45 -4.96 0.01
N HIS A 79 1.63 -4.50 0.94
CA HIS A 79 1.99 -3.39 1.82
C HIS A 79 2.96 -3.78 2.92
N PHE A 80 3.03 -5.05 3.28
CA PHE A 80 4.07 -5.56 4.17
C PHE A 80 5.44 -5.39 3.52
N ARG A 81 5.56 -5.81 2.26
CA ARG A 81 6.78 -5.57 1.47
C ARG A 81 7.03 -4.09 1.27
N GLY A 82 5.98 -3.33 0.99
CA GLY A 82 6.07 -1.87 0.86
C GLY A 82 6.56 -1.20 2.14
N ALA A 83 6.15 -1.71 3.29
CA ALA A 83 6.61 -1.20 4.59
C ALA A 83 8.13 -1.38 4.73
N LEU A 84 8.65 -2.54 4.36
CA LEU A 84 10.11 -2.77 4.34
C LEU A 84 10.81 -1.80 3.39
N ASN A 85 10.26 -1.58 2.19
CA ASN A 85 10.81 -0.61 1.24
C ASN A 85 10.81 0.81 1.81
N ASN A 86 9.84 1.14 2.63
CA ASN A 86 9.70 2.46 3.25
C ASN A 86 10.47 2.60 4.57
N GLY A 87 11.26 1.59 4.94
CA GLY A 87 12.15 1.67 6.09
C GLY A 87 11.58 1.17 7.41
N VAL A 88 10.43 0.51 7.39
CA VAL A 88 9.90 -0.14 8.60
C VAL A 88 10.78 -1.36 8.89
N SER A 89 11.26 -1.47 10.12
CA SER A 89 12.15 -2.56 10.51
C SER A 89 11.37 -3.85 10.80
N ILE A 90 12.07 -4.97 10.78
CA ILE A 90 11.47 -6.26 11.15
C ILE A 90 10.96 -6.21 12.59
N GLU A 91 11.69 -5.57 13.49
CA GLU A 91 11.26 -5.43 14.89
C GLU A 91 9.98 -4.61 14.98
N GLU A 92 9.89 -3.53 14.20
CA GLU A 92 8.66 -2.73 14.15
C GLU A 92 7.50 -3.54 13.58
N LEU A 93 7.73 -4.34 12.55
CA LEU A 93 6.69 -5.20 11.95
C LEU A 93 6.20 -6.27 12.92
N LYS A 94 7.08 -6.86 13.72
CA LYS A 94 6.66 -7.78 14.78
C LYS A 94 5.70 -7.11 15.76
N ASP A 95 5.99 -5.88 16.13
CA ASP A 95 5.16 -5.12 17.05
C ASP A 95 3.84 -4.69 16.41
N VAL A 96 3.87 -4.37 15.12
CA VAL A 96 2.65 -4.10 14.32
C VAL A 96 1.73 -5.31 14.33
N LEU A 97 2.26 -6.51 14.13
CA LEU A 97 1.46 -7.74 14.17
C LEU A 97 0.83 -7.98 15.53
N LEU A 98 1.55 -7.69 16.61
CA LEU A 98 0.99 -7.77 17.98
C LEU A 98 -0.13 -6.76 18.18
N GLN A 99 0.05 -5.53 17.71
CA GLN A 99 -0.97 -4.50 17.80
C GLN A 99 -2.24 -4.89 17.03
N ILE A 100 -2.09 -5.41 15.83
CA ILE A 100 -3.20 -5.91 15.01
C ILE A 100 -3.92 -7.05 15.75
N THR A 101 -3.18 -8.00 16.28
CA THR A 101 -3.73 -9.15 17.00
C THR A 101 -4.53 -8.70 18.22
N GLY A 102 -3.99 -7.72 18.96
CA GLY A 102 -4.65 -7.18 20.15
C GLY A 102 -5.98 -6.50 19.88
N TYR A 103 -6.10 -5.83 18.72
CA TYR A 103 -7.31 -5.05 18.39
C TYR A 103 -8.24 -5.75 17.43
N CYS A 104 -7.74 -6.62 16.55
CA CYS A 104 -8.53 -7.30 15.52
C CYS A 104 -8.76 -8.79 15.82
N GLY A 105 -8.07 -9.34 16.83
CA GLY A 105 -8.18 -10.75 17.22
C GLY A 105 -7.08 -11.64 16.64
N PHE A 106 -6.87 -12.79 17.27
CA PHE A 106 -5.83 -13.75 16.85
C PHE A 106 -6.02 -14.27 15.42
N PRO A 107 -7.25 -14.61 14.98
CA PRO A 107 -7.41 -15.04 13.58
C PRO A 107 -6.92 -14.03 12.57
N ALA A 108 -7.19 -12.75 12.77
CA ALA A 108 -6.73 -11.69 11.88
C ALA A 108 -5.19 -11.60 11.86
N GLY A 109 -4.55 -11.70 13.03
CA GLY A 109 -3.10 -11.62 13.12
C GLY A 109 -2.38 -12.85 12.55
N VAL A 110 -2.95 -14.04 12.71
CA VAL A 110 -2.33 -15.30 12.31
C VAL A 110 -2.47 -15.57 10.82
N GLU A 111 -3.55 -15.11 10.20
CA GLU A 111 -3.80 -15.32 8.75
C GLU A 111 -2.96 -14.43 7.83
N LEU A 112 -2.27 -13.47 8.37
CA LEU A 112 -1.52 -12.50 7.57
C LEU A 112 -0.17 -13.04 7.07
#